data_c7e57e4ecd1465db23da33f0189aca81
#
_entry.id   c7e57e4ecd1465db23da33f0189aca81
#
_cell.length_a   1.000
_cell.length_b   1.000
_cell.length_c   1.000
_cell.angle_alpha   90.00
_cell.angle_beta   90.00
_cell.angle_gamma   90.00
#
_symmetry.space_group_name_H-M   'P 1'
#
loop_
_entity.id
_entity.type
_entity.pdbx_description
1 polymer ?
#
loop_
_entity_poly.entity_id
_entity_poly.type
_entity_poly.pdbx_seq_one_letter_code
_entity_poly.pdbx_strand_id
1 'polypeptide(L)'
;MNKIIYSLVYNRKKCLNKRGMALVQVEAYLDRKKKYFSTKVYLKPEQWDAKKLVVNNHPNADALNRLIYEFVAAIEKKELELDRKSVV
;
A
#
# COMPACT_ATOMS: atom_id res chain seq x y z
N MET A 1 -17.84 -9.38 -13.51
CA MET A 1 -16.82 -8.35 -13.70
C MET A 1 -15.75 -8.43 -12.63
N ASN A 2 -14.53 -8.50 -13.06
CA ASN A 2 -13.41 -8.61 -12.12
C ASN A 2 -13.00 -7.24 -11.61
N LYS A 3 -13.01 -7.11 -10.32
CA LYS A 3 -12.64 -5.86 -9.67
C LYS A 3 -11.38 -6.07 -8.84
N ILE A 4 -10.40 -5.19 -9.02
CA ILE A 4 -9.17 -5.26 -8.24
C ILE A 4 -9.46 -4.77 -6.83
N ILE A 5 -9.03 -5.52 -5.85
CA ILE A 5 -9.15 -5.17 -4.44
C ILE A 5 -7.80 -4.71 -3.93
N TYR A 6 -7.75 -3.49 -3.40
CA TYR A 6 -6.52 -2.92 -2.86
C TYR A 6 -6.53 -2.96 -1.34
N SER A 7 -5.42 -3.32 -0.78
CA SER A 7 -5.26 -3.43 0.66
C SER A 7 -3.87 -3.00 1.06
N LEU A 8 -3.72 -2.47 2.27
CA LEU A 8 -2.41 -2.06 2.77
C LEU A 8 -1.82 -3.19 3.62
N VAL A 9 -0.54 -3.45 3.40
CA VAL A 9 0.20 -4.49 4.12
C VAL A 9 1.44 -3.86 4.74
N TYR A 10 1.64 -4.07 6.02
CA TYR A 10 2.83 -3.61 6.71
C TYR A 10 3.67 -4.81 7.14
N ASN A 11 4.98 -4.70 6.92
CA ASN A 11 5.94 -5.73 7.33
C ASN A 11 5.56 -7.12 6.79
N ARG A 12 5.32 -7.18 5.48
CA ARG A 12 4.93 -8.43 4.82
C ARG A 12 5.95 -9.55 5.03
N LYS A 13 7.23 -9.21 5.06
CA LYS A 13 8.30 -10.19 5.24
C LYS A 13 8.54 -10.54 6.70
N LYS A 14 7.85 -9.88 7.62
CA LYS A 14 8.00 -10.09 9.07
C LYS A 14 9.45 -9.94 9.54
N CYS A 15 10.15 -9.00 8.92
CA CYS A 15 11.56 -8.74 9.21
C CYS A 15 11.84 -7.24 9.11
N LEU A 16 12.36 -6.67 10.19
CA LEU A 16 12.67 -5.25 10.22
C LEU A 16 14.03 -5.00 9.60
N ASN A 17 14.20 -3.81 9.02
CA ASN A 17 15.51 -3.44 8.49
C ASN A 17 16.46 -3.03 9.61
N LYS A 18 17.68 -2.57 9.24
CA LYS A 18 18.70 -2.20 10.23
C LYS A 18 18.25 -1.08 11.15
N ARG A 19 17.29 -0.27 10.74
CA ARG A 19 16.77 0.83 11.55
C ARG A 19 15.56 0.43 12.38
N GLY A 20 15.19 -0.85 12.36
CA GLY A 20 14.02 -1.32 13.08
C GLY A 20 12.72 -0.94 12.44
N MET A 21 12.72 -0.72 11.13
CA MET A 21 11.53 -0.32 10.37
C MET A 21 11.16 -1.37 9.33
N ALA A 22 9.92 -1.33 8.91
CA ALA A 22 9.43 -2.19 7.85
C ALA A 22 8.67 -1.38 6.81
N LEU A 23 8.57 -1.93 5.62
CA LEU A 23 7.96 -1.27 4.48
C LEU A 23 6.45 -1.42 4.48
N VAL A 24 5.76 -0.33 4.13
CA VAL A 24 4.32 -0.37 3.84
C VAL A 24 4.15 -0.66 2.36
N GLN A 25 3.33 -1.64 2.03
CA GLN A 25 3.07 -2.03 0.65
C GLN A 25 1.58 -2.02 0.37
N VAL A 26 1.24 -1.87 -0.92
CA VAL A 26 -0.13 -2.01 -1.39
C VAL A 26 -0.27 -3.38 -2.03
N GLU A 27 -1.24 -4.16 -1.57
CA GLU A 27 -1.56 -5.45 -2.16
C GLU A 27 -2.73 -5.27 -3.12
N ALA A 28 -2.53 -5.63 -4.37
CA ALA A 28 -3.59 -5.62 -5.38
C ALA A 28 -3.97 -7.06 -5.70
N TYR A 29 -5.22 -7.40 -5.46
CA TYR A 29 -5.73 -8.74 -5.65
C TYR A 29 -6.73 -8.77 -6.80
N LEU A 30 -6.46 -9.62 -7.79
CA LEU A 30 -7.34 -9.78 -8.94
C LEU A 30 -7.20 -11.21 -9.47
N ASP A 31 -8.33 -11.88 -9.70
CA ASP A 31 -8.36 -13.23 -10.29
C ASP A 31 -7.43 -14.21 -9.59
N ARG A 32 -7.47 -14.22 -8.26
CA ARG A 32 -6.65 -15.10 -7.43
C ARG A 32 -5.16 -14.84 -7.52
N LYS A 33 -4.78 -13.70 -8.12
CA LYS A 33 -3.39 -13.27 -8.21
C LYS A 33 -3.18 -12.04 -7.36
N LYS A 34 -2.05 -11.99 -6.70
CA LYS A 34 -1.68 -10.85 -5.86
C LYS A 34 -0.45 -10.17 -6.41
N LYS A 35 -0.47 -8.84 -6.41
CA LYS A 35 0.68 -8.02 -6.73
C LYS A 35 0.95 -7.09 -5.56
N TYR A 36 2.21 -6.80 -5.31
CA TYR A 36 2.60 -5.92 -4.23
C TYR A 36 3.37 -4.73 -4.78
N PHE A 37 2.99 -3.54 -4.33
CA PHE A 37 3.65 -2.30 -4.73
C PHE A 37 4.25 -1.63 -3.51
N SER A 38 5.49 -1.20 -3.60
CA SER A 38 6.16 -0.49 -2.52
C SER A 38 5.73 0.96 -2.47
N THR A 39 5.27 1.42 -1.31
CA THR A 39 4.98 2.84 -1.12
C THR A 39 6.25 3.63 -0.81
N LYS A 40 7.35 2.93 -0.55
CA LYS A 40 8.62 3.51 -0.09
C LYS A 40 8.50 4.18 1.27
N VAL A 41 7.42 3.88 2.00
CA VAL A 41 7.23 4.38 3.35
C VAL A 41 7.67 3.30 4.33
N TYR A 42 8.62 3.65 5.19
CA TYR A 42 9.14 2.76 6.23
C TYR A 42 8.70 3.25 7.59
N LEU A 43 8.18 2.34 8.40
CA LEU A 43 7.67 2.66 9.72
C LEU A 43 8.16 1.65 10.76
N LYS A 44 8.22 2.11 12.00
CA LYS A 44 8.41 1.21 13.13
C LYS A 44 7.09 0.52 13.45
N PRO A 45 7.11 -0.68 14.07
CA PRO A 45 5.87 -1.39 14.37
C PRO A 45 4.85 -0.57 15.17
N GLU A 46 5.33 0.27 16.08
CA GLU A 46 4.48 1.13 16.90
C GLU A 46 3.84 2.27 16.13
N GLN A 47 4.33 2.55 14.92
CA GLN A 47 3.84 3.64 14.09
C GLN A 47 2.79 3.17 13.07
N TRP A 48 2.41 1.93 13.12
CA TRP A 48 1.41 1.36 12.21
C TRP A 48 0.21 0.81 12.99
N ASP A 49 -0.97 1.27 12.63
CA ASP A 49 -2.23 0.77 13.20
C ASP A 49 -2.80 -0.29 12.27
N ALA A 50 -2.66 -1.55 12.66
CA ALA A 50 -3.10 -2.67 11.83
C ALA A 50 -4.61 -2.76 11.72
N LYS A 51 -5.34 -2.22 12.68
CA LYS A 51 -6.80 -2.27 12.65
C LYS A 51 -7.37 -1.24 11.68
N LYS A 52 -6.82 -0.02 11.71
CA LYS A 52 -7.27 1.07 10.86
C LYS A 52 -6.47 1.17 9.57
N LEU A 53 -5.37 0.44 9.46
CA LEU A 53 -4.46 0.46 8.31
C LEU A 53 -3.97 1.87 8.01
N VAL A 54 -3.53 2.58 9.05
CA VAL A 54 -3.03 3.94 8.94
C VAL A 54 -1.77 4.12 9.76
N VAL A 55 -1.02 5.17 9.42
CA VAL A 55 0.15 5.57 10.20
C VAL A 55 -0.31 6.22 11.50
N ASN A 56 0.31 5.85 12.60
CA ASN A 56 -0.01 6.36 13.94
C ASN A 56 1.29 6.63 14.70
N ASN A 57 1.21 7.44 15.76
CA ASN A 57 2.39 7.75 16.60
C ASN A 57 3.59 8.26 15.82
N HIS A 58 3.34 9.06 14.80
CA HIS A 58 4.39 9.60 13.95
C HIS A 58 4.18 11.12 13.79
N PRO A 59 5.25 11.92 13.87
CA PRO A 59 5.11 13.39 13.74
C PRO A 59 4.48 13.80 12.40
N ASN A 60 4.71 13.01 11.35
CA ASN A 60 4.18 13.28 10.01
C ASN A 60 3.08 12.30 9.62
N ALA A 61 2.34 11.76 10.59
CA ALA A 61 1.34 10.73 10.33
C ALA A 61 0.33 11.17 9.25
N ASP A 62 -0.19 12.38 9.36
CA ASP A 62 -1.18 12.87 8.39
C ASP A 62 -0.61 12.95 6.98
N ALA A 63 0.62 13.46 6.85
CA ALA A 63 1.28 13.55 5.54
C ALA A 63 1.56 12.18 4.97
N LEU A 64 2.00 11.23 5.78
CA LEU A 64 2.29 9.88 5.34
C LEU A 64 1.02 9.14 4.93
N ASN A 65 -0.07 9.30 5.69
CA ASN A 65 -1.36 8.70 5.34
C ASN A 65 -1.87 9.23 4.00
N ARG A 66 -1.71 10.53 3.78
CA ARG A 66 -2.09 11.15 2.51
C ARG A 66 -1.25 10.60 1.36
N LEU A 67 0.05 10.46 1.57
CA LEU A 67 0.96 9.94 0.56
C LEU A 67 0.59 8.50 0.18
N ILE A 68 0.28 7.68 1.17
CA ILE A 68 -0.14 6.30 0.93
C ILE A 68 -1.45 6.27 0.16
N TYR A 69 -2.41 7.10 0.56
CA TYR A 69 -3.71 7.19 -0.10
C TYR A 69 -3.57 7.61 -1.57
N GLU A 70 -2.74 8.62 -1.82
CA GLU A 70 -2.48 9.09 -3.18
C GLU A 70 -1.78 8.02 -4.02
N PHE A 71 -0.91 7.24 -3.37
CA PHE A 71 -0.23 6.14 -4.05
C PHE A 71 -1.23 5.08 -4.52
N VAL A 72 -2.16 4.70 -3.65
CA VAL A 72 -3.20 3.74 -4.01
C VAL A 72 -4.06 4.28 -5.14
N ALA A 73 -4.47 5.55 -5.05
CA ALA A 73 -5.29 6.18 -6.08
C ALA A 73 -4.56 6.20 -7.43
N ALA A 74 -3.26 6.45 -7.40
CA ALA A 74 -2.45 6.46 -8.64
C ALA A 74 -2.38 5.07 -9.27
N ILE A 75 -2.26 4.03 -8.45
CA ILE A 75 -2.25 2.65 -8.93
C ILE A 75 -3.60 2.31 -9.58
N GLU A 76 -4.70 2.67 -8.92
CA GLU A 76 -6.04 2.42 -9.44
C GLU A 76 -6.25 3.08 -10.80
N LYS A 77 -5.82 4.33 -10.90
CA LYS A 77 -5.95 5.07 -12.15
C LYS A 77 -5.13 4.43 -13.25
N LYS A 78 -3.93 4.00 -12.95
CA LYS A 78 -3.04 3.38 -13.93
C LYS A 78 -3.60 2.05 -14.44
N GLU A 79 -4.16 1.25 -13.55
CA GLU A 79 -4.77 -0.02 -13.94
C GLU A 79 -6.00 0.21 -14.82
N LEU A 80 -6.80 1.21 -14.51
CA LEU A 80 -7.96 1.55 -15.34
C LEU A 80 -7.54 2.00 -16.73
N GLU A 81 -6.46 2.76 -16.84
CA GLU A 81 -5.95 3.19 -18.15
C GLU A 81 -5.45 2.00 -18.97
N LEU A 82 -4.80 1.04 -18.33
CA LEU A 82 -4.35 -0.16 -19.02
C LEU A 82 -5.53 -0.99 -19.52
N ASP A 83 -6.59 -1.11 -18.72
CA ASP A 83 -7.78 -1.82 -19.12
C ASP A 83 -8.43 -1.17 -20.34
N ARG A 84 -8.49 0.15 -20.38
CA ARG A 84 -9.03 0.86 -21.51
C ARG A 84 -8.25 0.59 -22.80
N LYS A 85 -6.94 0.54 -22.68
CA LYS A 85 -6.09 0.25 -23.82
C LYS A 85 -6.28 -1.17 -24.33
N SER A 86 -6.54 -2.10 -23.45
CA SER A 86 -6.72 -3.48 -23.85
C SER A 86 -8.05 -3.73 -24.52
N VAL A 87 -9.03 -2.85 -24.30
CA VAL A 87 -10.36 -2.97 -24.90
C VAL A 87 -10.39 -2.40 -26.32
N VAL A 88 -9.51 -1.49 -26.61
CA VAL A 88 -9.41 -0.91 -27.93
C VAL A 88 -8.60 -1.82 -28.85
#